data_dd0786436cda5f6182b933cf3a5700b5
#
_entry.id   dd0786436cda5f6182b933cf3a5700b5
#
_cell.length_a   1.000
_cell.length_b   1.000
_cell.length_c   1.000
_cell.angle_alpha   90.00
_cell.angle_beta   90.00
_cell.angle_gamma   90.00
#
_symmetry.space_group_name_H-M   'P 1'
#
loop_
_entity.id
_entity.type
_entity.pdbx_description
1 polymer ?
#
loop_
_entity_poly.entity_id
_entity_poly.type
_entity_poly.pdbx_seq_one_letter_code
_entity_poly.pdbx_strand_id
1 'polypeptide(L)'
;IEGVFEQRRLLDLLGHFTVFGATGSGLAKFIAGYHQFHAVRHAVASTVRASGSAPGVAEDPADYGLPTVKTQRPGDKRAGVIWHTQGSGKSLLMAFYAGQLVRHPAMENPTLVVLTDRNDLDDQLFATFSMCRDLIRQTPLQAESREDLQRVLNRASGGVIFTTLQKFGEVAQPLTMRRNVVVIADEAHRSQYGSKGRLDEKTGQYVFGYAKHLRDSLKNATFIGFTGTPIAQEDKDTRAVFGEYVSIYDIQDAVDDGATVPIYYESRLARIELDEEEKPKIDAEVDELTEE
;
A
#
# COMPACT_ATOMS: atom_id res chain seq x y z
N ILE A 1 -11.49 24.43 -15.91
CA ILE A 1 -11.79 23.84 -17.24
C ILE A 1 -10.47 23.51 -17.95
N GLU A 2 -9.51 24.43 -18.03
CA GLU A 2 -8.20 24.22 -18.67
C GLU A 2 -7.43 23.04 -18.05
N GLY A 3 -7.59 22.79 -16.75
CA GLY A 3 -6.93 21.69 -16.04
C GLY A 3 -7.31 20.31 -16.58
N VAL A 4 -8.58 19.95 -16.54
CA VAL A 4 -9.08 18.61 -16.91
C VAL A 4 -9.20 18.44 -18.42
N PHE A 5 -9.55 19.50 -19.14
CA PHE A 5 -9.81 19.48 -20.59
C PHE A 5 -8.58 19.80 -21.44
N GLU A 6 -7.38 19.93 -20.83
CA GLU A 6 -6.14 19.86 -21.61
C GLU A 6 -6.10 18.51 -22.34
N GLN A 7 -5.85 18.51 -23.63
CA GLN A 7 -6.06 17.35 -24.50
C GLN A 7 -5.35 16.09 -24.05
N ARG A 8 -4.07 16.19 -23.68
CA ARG A 8 -3.27 15.04 -23.23
C ARG A 8 -3.78 14.50 -21.90
N ARG A 9 -4.09 15.40 -20.97
CA ARG A 9 -4.61 15.05 -19.65
C ARG A 9 -5.97 14.39 -19.72
N LEU A 10 -6.86 14.92 -20.56
CA LEU A 10 -8.18 14.33 -20.80
C LEU A 10 -8.08 12.92 -21.39
N LEU A 11 -7.23 12.74 -22.39
CA LEU A 11 -7.01 11.43 -23.01
C LEU A 11 -6.40 10.43 -22.02
N ASP A 12 -5.46 10.88 -21.20
CA ASP A 12 -4.85 10.06 -20.13
C ASP A 12 -5.90 9.67 -19.09
N LEU A 13 -6.72 10.63 -18.64
CA LEU A 13 -7.80 10.39 -17.69
C LEU A 13 -8.82 9.37 -18.21
N LEU A 14 -9.27 9.51 -19.44
CA LEU A 14 -10.22 8.60 -20.06
C LEU A 14 -9.64 7.20 -20.32
N GLY A 15 -8.39 7.15 -20.78
CA GLY A 15 -7.75 5.89 -21.17
C GLY A 15 -7.17 5.08 -20.02
N HIS A 16 -6.78 5.74 -18.92
CA HIS A 16 -5.98 5.11 -17.89
C HIS A 16 -6.51 5.30 -16.46
N PHE A 17 -7.44 6.22 -16.25
CA PHE A 17 -7.95 6.58 -14.93
C PHE A 17 -9.49 6.52 -14.86
N THR A 18 -10.08 5.75 -15.78
CA THR A 18 -11.53 5.50 -15.81
C THR A 18 -11.76 4.01 -15.84
N VAL A 19 -12.61 3.52 -14.95
CA VAL A 19 -13.03 2.11 -14.89
C VAL A 19 -14.54 2.02 -14.76
N PHE A 20 -15.10 0.90 -15.20
CA PHE A 20 -16.51 0.57 -15.05
C PHE A 20 -16.66 -0.64 -14.14
N GLY A 21 -17.54 -0.57 -13.18
CA GLY A 21 -17.80 -1.63 -12.24
C GLY A 21 -19.29 -1.84 -11.97
N ALA A 22 -19.66 -3.07 -11.70
CA ALA A 22 -21.02 -3.38 -11.26
C ALA A 22 -21.20 -2.94 -9.80
N THR A 23 -22.29 -2.25 -9.52
CA THR A 23 -22.73 -1.88 -8.18
C THR A 23 -24.14 -2.45 -7.94
N GLY A 24 -24.61 -2.38 -6.70
CA GLY A 24 -25.98 -2.81 -6.39
C GLY A 24 -27.08 -2.07 -7.19
N SER A 25 -26.77 -0.90 -7.72
CA SER A 25 -27.67 -0.07 -8.57
C SER A 25 -27.42 -0.21 -10.07
N GLY A 26 -26.49 -1.07 -10.51
CA GLY A 26 -26.14 -1.28 -11.92
C GLY A 26 -24.70 -0.95 -12.25
N LEU A 27 -24.41 -0.67 -13.51
CA LEU A 27 -23.06 -0.31 -13.98
C LEU A 27 -22.74 1.13 -13.59
N ALA A 28 -21.66 1.29 -12.83
CA ALA A 28 -21.13 2.59 -12.44
C ALA A 28 -19.79 2.87 -13.13
N LYS A 29 -19.55 4.14 -13.41
CA LYS A 29 -18.28 4.64 -13.93
C LYS A 29 -17.52 5.34 -12.81
N PHE A 30 -16.28 4.90 -12.59
CA PHE A 30 -15.35 5.46 -11.62
C PHE A 30 -14.25 6.20 -12.38
N ILE A 31 -14.06 7.47 -12.06
CA ILE A 31 -13.01 8.31 -12.63
C ILE A 31 -12.12 8.76 -11.47
N ALA A 32 -10.80 8.73 -11.67
CA ALA A 32 -9.86 9.21 -10.66
C ALA A 32 -10.11 10.68 -10.31
N GLY A 33 -10.10 10.98 -9.01
CA GLY A 33 -9.98 12.35 -8.53
C GLY A 33 -8.60 12.92 -8.87
N TYR A 34 -8.47 14.26 -8.84
CA TYR A 34 -7.22 14.93 -9.17
C TYR A 34 -6.06 14.45 -8.27
N HIS A 35 -6.30 14.28 -6.98
CA HIS A 35 -5.33 13.76 -6.02
C HIS A 35 -4.83 12.35 -6.39
N GLN A 36 -5.73 11.48 -6.86
CA GLN A 36 -5.36 10.14 -7.33
C GLN A 36 -4.56 10.19 -8.63
N PHE A 37 -4.98 11.04 -9.59
CA PHE A 37 -4.30 11.21 -10.87
C PHE A 37 -2.84 11.64 -10.68
N HIS A 38 -2.61 12.69 -9.88
CA HIS A 38 -1.26 13.20 -9.61
C HIS A 38 -0.43 12.20 -8.80
N ALA A 39 -1.01 11.60 -7.74
CA ALA A 39 -0.32 10.61 -6.94
C ALA A 39 0.17 9.41 -7.77
N VAL A 40 -0.67 8.88 -8.67
CA VAL A 40 -0.30 7.77 -9.56
C VAL A 40 0.86 8.15 -10.47
N ARG A 41 0.81 9.32 -11.10
CA ARG A 41 1.90 9.76 -11.99
C ARG A 41 3.22 9.89 -11.26
N HIS A 42 3.23 10.52 -10.07
CA HIS A 42 4.42 10.63 -9.23
C HIS A 42 4.94 9.25 -8.78
N ALA A 43 4.03 8.36 -8.37
CA ALA A 43 4.38 7.02 -7.94
C ALA A 43 4.99 6.18 -9.06
N VAL A 44 4.43 6.25 -10.28
CA VAL A 44 4.97 5.56 -11.46
C VAL A 44 6.37 6.06 -11.78
N ALA A 45 6.56 7.38 -11.88
CA ALA A 45 7.88 7.99 -12.14
C ALA A 45 8.91 7.60 -11.07
N SER A 46 8.51 7.64 -9.79
CA SER A 46 9.37 7.24 -8.67
C SER A 46 9.74 5.76 -8.72
N THR A 47 8.76 4.89 -9.06
CA THR A 47 8.97 3.44 -9.18
C THR A 47 9.92 3.09 -10.31
N VAL A 48 9.74 3.67 -11.49
CA VAL A 48 10.62 3.47 -12.64
C VAL A 48 12.05 3.90 -12.30
N ARG A 49 12.21 5.04 -11.66
CA ARG A 49 13.52 5.52 -11.19
C ARG A 49 14.12 4.58 -10.14
N ALA A 50 13.37 4.21 -9.12
CA ALA A 50 13.83 3.34 -8.04
C ALA A 50 14.17 1.92 -8.51
N SER A 51 13.49 1.42 -9.54
CA SER A 51 13.79 0.11 -10.14
C SER A 51 15.14 0.06 -10.86
N GLY A 52 15.65 1.23 -11.30
CA GLY A 52 16.85 1.32 -12.14
C GLY A 52 16.65 0.77 -13.55
N SER A 53 15.40 0.59 -13.99
CA SER A 53 15.06 -0.01 -15.29
C SER A 53 15.25 0.96 -16.45
N ALA A 54 15.38 2.26 -16.20
CA ALA A 54 15.60 3.27 -17.22
C ALA A 54 16.77 4.18 -16.83
N PRO A 55 18.04 3.81 -17.13
CA PRO A 55 19.14 4.72 -16.99
C PRO A 55 18.95 5.88 -18.00
N GLY A 56 18.70 7.08 -17.52
CA GLY A 56 18.69 8.31 -18.32
C GLY A 56 17.35 8.73 -18.93
N VAL A 57 16.26 8.01 -18.76
CA VAL A 57 14.91 8.54 -19.01
C VAL A 57 14.51 9.35 -17.78
N ALA A 58 14.92 10.61 -17.73
CA ALA A 58 14.17 11.61 -17.02
C ALA A 58 12.84 11.73 -17.81
N GLU A 59 11.85 10.89 -17.50
CA GLU A 59 10.51 11.36 -17.73
C GLU A 59 10.38 12.57 -16.84
N ASP A 60 10.39 13.73 -17.48
CA ASP A 60 9.85 14.93 -16.92
C ASP A 60 8.38 14.59 -16.62
N PRO A 61 8.02 14.30 -15.36
CA PRO A 61 6.63 14.15 -15.02
C PRO A 61 6.09 15.51 -15.40
N ALA A 62 5.25 15.57 -16.44
CA ALA A 62 4.69 16.80 -16.89
C ALA A 62 4.29 17.55 -15.62
N ASP A 63 5.08 18.57 -15.29
CA ASP A 63 4.98 19.28 -14.04
C ASP A 63 3.70 20.08 -14.12
N TYR A 64 2.61 19.47 -13.63
CA TYR A 64 1.31 20.12 -13.59
C TYR A 64 1.27 21.23 -12.51
N GLY A 65 2.44 21.72 -12.10
CA GLY A 65 2.57 22.79 -11.11
C GLY A 65 2.38 22.35 -9.66
N LEU A 66 2.41 21.03 -9.40
CA LEU A 66 2.38 20.52 -8.04
C LEU A 66 3.80 20.41 -7.49
N PRO A 67 4.01 20.78 -6.20
CA PRO A 67 5.31 20.60 -5.57
C PRO A 67 5.65 19.10 -5.56
N THR A 68 6.78 18.77 -6.20
CA THR A 68 7.30 17.40 -6.17
C THR A 68 7.77 17.07 -4.76
N VAL A 69 7.14 16.10 -4.15
CA VAL A 69 7.66 15.49 -2.93
C VAL A 69 8.95 14.74 -3.31
N LYS A 70 9.96 14.80 -2.48
CA LYS A 70 11.36 14.40 -2.75
C LYS A 70 11.52 13.18 -3.65
N THR A 71 12.31 13.31 -4.70
CA THR A 71 12.60 12.22 -5.65
C THR A 71 13.54 11.19 -5.04
N GLN A 72 13.23 9.91 -5.27
CA GLN A 72 14.06 8.79 -4.87
C GLN A 72 15.35 8.68 -5.71
N ARG A 73 16.40 8.08 -5.15
CA ARG A 73 17.64 7.84 -5.89
C ARG A 73 17.43 6.75 -6.95
N PRO A 74 18.01 6.89 -8.15
CA PRO A 74 17.95 5.84 -9.16
C PRO A 74 18.48 4.50 -8.63
N GLY A 75 17.72 3.41 -8.84
CA GLY A 75 18.10 2.07 -8.42
C GLY A 75 18.03 1.77 -6.93
N ASP A 76 17.52 2.68 -6.11
CA ASP A 76 17.40 2.55 -4.66
C ASP A 76 16.45 1.42 -4.21
N LYS A 77 15.56 0.96 -5.09
CA LYS A 77 14.53 -0.05 -4.80
C LYS A 77 13.45 0.42 -3.81
N ARG A 78 13.45 1.68 -3.41
CA ARG A 78 12.45 2.31 -2.57
C ARG A 78 11.73 3.38 -3.39
N ALA A 79 10.52 3.07 -3.84
CA ALA A 79 9.74 3.97 -4.70
C ALA A 79 9.04 5.09 -3.92
N GLY A 80 8.87 4.93 -2.62
CA GLY A 80 8.30 5.93 -1.73
C GLY A 80 7.01 5.49 -1.06
N VAL A 81 6.36 6.46 -0.41
CA VAL A 81 5.12 6.27 0.33
C VAL A 81 4.05 7.21 -0.22
N ILE A 82 2.86 6.69 -0.43
CA ILE A 82 1.64 7.46 -0.70
C ILE A 82 0.83 7.50 0.60
N TRP A 83 0.71 8.70 1.14
CA TRP A 83 -0.14 8.94 2.30
C TRP A 83 -1.41 9.66 1.86
N HIS A 84 -2.50 8.92 1.77
CA HIS A 84 -3.82 9.44 1.50
C HIS A 84 -4.77 9.00 2.60
N THR A 85 -5.52 9.92 3.18
CA THR A 85 -6.42 9.67 4.32
C THR A 85 -7.44 8.58 4.01
N GLN A 86 -8.04 8.00 5.04
CA GLN A 86 -9.13 7.04 4.87
C GLN A 86 -10.30 7.66 4.09
N GLY A 87 -10.96 6.86 3.25
CA GLY A 87 -12.05 7.37 2.41
C GLY A 87 -11.61 8.04 1.10
N SER A 88 -10.33 8.33 0.89
CA SER A 88 -9.80 8.98 -0.33
C SER A 88 -9.77 8.08 -1.58
N GLY A 89 -10.24 6.83 -1.48
CA GLY A 89 -10.25 5.88 -2.60
C GLY A 89 -8.91 5.21 -2.89
N LYS A 90 -8.10 4.90 -1.87
CA LYS A 90 -6.78 4.25 -2.00
C LYS A 90 -6.80 2.95 -2.81
N SER A 91 -7.84 2.12 -2.68
CA SER A 91 -7.93 0.86 -3.44
C SER A 91 -7.98 1.11 -4.96
N LEU A 92 -8.76 2.08 -5.41
CA LEU A 92 -8.79 2.50 -6.82
C LEU A 92 -7.47 3.14 -7.24
N LEU A 93 -6.86 3.97 -6.38
CA LEU A 93 -5.55 4.58 -6.64
C LEU A 93 -4.49 3.51 -6.87
N MET A 94 -4.43 2.45 -6.04
CA MET A 94 -3.53 1.31 -6.25
C MET A 94 -3.81 0.58 -7.56
N ALA A 95 -5.08 0.40 -7.94
CA ALA A 95 -5.45 -0.23 -9.22
C ALA A 95 -5.05 0.63 -10.43
N PHE A 96 -5.23 1.96 -10.38
CA PHE A 96 -4.75 2.89 -11.41
C PHE A 96 -3.22 2.85 -11.53
N TYR A 97 -2.52 2.88 -10.40
CA TYR A 97 -1.08 2.74 -10.36
C TYR A 97 -0.60 1.42 -10.98
N ALA A 98 -1.23 0.30 -10.63
CA ALA A 98 -0.93 -1.00 -11.20
C ALA A 98 -1.14 -1.02 -12.72
N GLY A 99 -2.24 -0.45 -13.21
CA GLY A 99 -2.54 -0.36 -14.64
C GLY A 99 -1.50 0.47 -15.42
N GLN A 100 -1.01 1.56 -14.84
CA GLN A 100 0.05 2.38 -15.44
C GLN A 100 1.39 1.63 -15.48
N LEU A 101 1.76 0.95 -14.39
CA LEU A 101 3.03 0.19 -14.34
C LEU A 101 3.06 -0.98 -15.32
N VAL A 102 1.96 -1.73 -15.45
CA VAL A 102 1.89 -2.87 -16.38
C VAL A 102 2.10 -2.42 -17.83
N ARG A 103 1.70 -1.20 -18.16
CA ARG A 103 1.86 -0.63 -19.51
C ARG A 103 3.17 0.10 -19.72
N HIS A 104 3.90 0.39 -18.64
CA HIS A 104 5.09 1.23 -18.72
C HIS A 104 6.23 0.48 -19.43
N PRO A 105 6.77 1.01 -20.55
CA PRO A 105 7.77 0.29 -21.36
C PRO A 105 9.02 -0.10 -20.56
N ALA A 106 9.52 0.79 -19.71
CA ALA A 106 10.70 0.54 -18.90
C ALA A 106 10.52 -0.55 -17.84
N MET A 107 9.28 -0.94 -17.52
CA MET A 107 9.00 -1.99 -16.55
C MET A 107 8.86 -3.38 -17.18
N GLU A 108 8.77 -3.48 -18.52
CA GLU A 108 8.79 -4.75 -19.26
C GLU A 108 7.78 -5.78 -18.72
N ASN A 109 6.52 -5.36 -18.59
CA ASN A 109 5.45 -6.19 -18.01
C ASN A 109 5.79 -6.72 -16.61
N PRO A 110 5.81 -5.86 -15.58
CA PRO A 110 6.26 -6.22 -14.24
C PRO A 110 5.32 -7.22 -13.56
N THR A 111 5.85 -7.96 -12.60
CA THR A 111 5.03 -8.67 -11.62
C THR A 111 4.75 -7.73 -10.46
N LEU A 112 3.48 -7.54 -10.14
CA LEU A 112 3.02 -6.74 -9.01
C LEU A 112 2.64 -7.66 -7.86
N VAL A 113 3.27 -7.49 -6.71
CA VAL A 113 2.97 -8.22 -5.48
C VAL A 113 2.26 -7.28 -4.54
N VAL A 114 0.97 -7.48 -4.36
CA VAL A 114 0.14 -6.68 -3.45
C VAL A 114 0.13 -7.34 -2.09
N LEU A 115 0.72 -6.65 -1.12
CA LEU A 115 0.76 -7.08 0.28
C LEU A 115 -0.37 -6.47 1.05
N THR A 116 -1.13 -7.31 1.71
CA THR A 116 -2.21 -6.92 2.59
C THR A 116 -1.96 -7.44 4.01
N ASP A 117 -2.61 -6.83 5.00
CA ASP A 117 -2.36 -7.15 6.40
C ASP A 117 -3.23 -8.30 6.93
N ARG A 118 -4.49 -8.36 6.49
CA ARG A 118 -5.49 -9.32 6.97
C ARG A 118 -6.32 -9.88 5.83
N ASN A 119 -6.72 -11.14 5.98
CA ASN A 119 -7.53 -11.85 4.99
C ASN A 119 -8.85 -11.13 4.66
N ASP A 120 -9.53 -10.51 5.65
CA ASP A 120 -10.85 -9.87 5.46
C ASP A 120 -10.77 -8.54 4.67
N LEU A 121 -9.66 -7.79 4.78
CA LEU A 121 -9.41 -6.58 3.97
C LEU A 121 -8.91 -6.94 2.57
N ASP A 122 -8.32 -8.12 2.41
CA ASP A 122 -7.86 -8.67 1.14
C ASP A 122 -9.01 -8.78 0.15
N ASP A 123 -10.19 -9.21 0.59
CA ASP A 123 -11.34 -9.43 -0.28
C ASP A 123 -11.82 -8.13 -0.93
N GLN A 124 -11.86 -7.00 -0.20
CA GLN A 124 -12.28 -5.72 -0.77
C GLN A 124 -11.27 -5.16 -1.76
N LEU A 125 -9.98 -5.19 -1.42
CA LEU A 125 -8.92 -4.71 -2.31
C LEU A 125 -8.80 -5.63 -3.53
N PHE A 126 -8.84 -6.95 -3.33
CA PHE A 126 -8.85 -7.94 -4.40
C PHE A 126 -10.06 -7.78 -5.33
N ALA A 127 -11.26 -7.54 -4.79
CA ALA A 127 -12.46 -7.27 -5.58
C ALA A 127 -12.31 -5.99 -6.42
N THR A 128 -11.70 -4.93 -5.85
CA THR A 128 -11.42 -3.70 -6.59
C THR A 128 -10.47 -3.94 -7.75
N PHE A 129 -9.39 -4.70 -7.54
CA PHE A 129 -8.46 -5.07 -8.62
C PHE A 129 -9.11 -5.98 -9.66
N SER A 130 -9.98 -6.90 -9.23
CA SER A 130 -10.73 -7.78 -10.13
C SER A 130 -11.71 -6.98 -11.00
N MET A 131 -12.36 -5.96 -10.46
CA MET A 131 -13.18 -5.01 -11.21
C MET A 131 -12.33 -4.25 -12.26
N CYS A 132 -11.08 -3.95 -11.92
CA CYS A 132 -10.14 -3.21 -12.77
C CYS A 132 -9.32 -4.11 -13.73
N ARG A 133 -9.69 -5.38 -13.94
CA ARG A 133 -8.92 -6.35 -14.75
C ARG A 133 -8.58 -5.84 -16.15
N ASP A 134 -9.48 -5.10 -16.79
CA ASP A 134 -9.25 -4.56 -18.13
C ASP A 134 -8.19 -3.44 -18.11
N LEU A 135 -8.13 -2.67 -17.03
CA LEU A 135 -7.11 -1.65 -16.81
C LEU A 135 -5.73 -2.28 -16.58
N ILE A 136 -5.66 -3.28 -15.70
CA ILE A 136 -4.40 -3.99 -15.37
C ILE A 136 -4.04 -5.08 -16.38
N ARG A 137 -4.91 -5.35 -17.38
CA ARG A 137 -4.73 -6.29 -18.49
C ARG A 137 -4.44 -7.72 -18.06
N GLN A 138 -4.88 -8.11 -16.88
CA GLN A 138 -4.70 -9.46 -16.35
C GLN A 138 -5.65 -9.69 -15.17
N THR A 139 -5.89 -10.96 -14.86
CA THR A 139 -6.69 -11.37 -13.71
C THR A 139 -5.77 -11.41 -12.48
N PRO A 140 -6.11 -10.72 -11.37
CA PRO A 140 -5.40 -10.87 -10.11
C PRO A 140 -5.45 -12.31 -9.61
N LEU A 141 -4.37 -12.75 -8.98
CA LEU A 141 -4.26 -14.07 -8.36
C LEU A 141 -4.01 -13.88 -6.86
N GLN A 142 -4.61 -14.73 -6.05
CA GLN A 142 -4.34 -14.76 -4.62
C GLN A 142 -3.48 -15.99 -4.31
N ALA A 143 -2.33 -15.78 -3.67
CA ALA A 143 -1.49 -16.87 -3.23
C ALA A 143 -2.05 -17.42 -1.91
N GLU A 144 -2.45 -18.70 -1.91
CA GLU A 144 -3.06 -19.34 -0.74
C GLU A 144 -2.02 -19.80 0.29
N SER A 145 -0.88 -20.27 -0.18
CA SER A 145 0.23 -20.76 0.65
C SER A 145 1.56 -20.16 0.20
N ARG A 146 2.62 -20.46 0.94
CA ARG A 146 3.99 -20.08 0.60
C ARG A 146 4.47 -20.78 -0.68
N GLU A 147 4.15 -22.05 -0.82
CA GLU A 147 4.49 -22.87 -2.00
C GLU A 147 3.76 -22.34 -3.23
N ASP A 148 2.52 -21.95 -3.07
CA ASP A 148 1.75 -21.31 -4.11
C ASP A 148 2.34 -19.95 -4.50
N LEU A 149 2.73 -19.13 -3.54
CA LEU A 149 3.43 -17.87 -3.78
C LEU A 149 4.72 -18.09 -4.59
N GLN A 150 5.52 -19.07 -4.22
CA GLN A 150 6.73 -19.43 -4.96
C GLN A 150 6.40 -19.86 -6.39
N ARG A 151 5.38 -20.67 -6.57
CA ARG A 151 4.91 -21.14 -7.90
C ARG A 151 4.46 -19.97 -8.78
N VAL A 152 3.64 -19.05 -8.25
CA VAL A 152 3.12 -17.92 -9.03
C VAL A 152 4.17 -16.82 -9.28
N LEU A 153 5.19 -16.70 -8.44
CA LEU A 153 6.33 -15.81 -8.66
C LEU A 153 7.36 -16.37 -9.65
N ASN A 154 7.41 -17.70 -9.81
CA ASN A 154 8.29 -18.36 -10.78
C ASN A 154 7.74 -18.31 -12.21
N ARG A 155 7.54 -17.10 -12.72
CA ARG A 155 7.03 -16.80 -14.07
C ARG A 155 7.97 -15.86 -14.81
N ALA A 156 7.92 -15.91 -16.12
CA ALA A 156 8.82 -15.12 -16.97
C ALA A 156 8.52 -13.61 -16.85
N SER A 157 7.25 -13.21 -16.82
CA SER A 157 6.83 -11.80 -16.74
C SER A 157 5.37 -11.67 -16.31
N GLY A 158 4.96 -10.45 -15.94
CA GLY A 158 3.59 -10.10 -15.59
C GLY A 158 3.09 -10.74 -14.29
N GLY A 159 1.82 -10.56 -14.02
CA GLY A 159 1.12 -11.06 -12.84
C GLY A 159 0.82 -9.98 -11.82
N VAL A 160 -0.41 -10.00 -11.31
CA VAL A 160 -0.81 -9.26 -10.11
C VAL A 160 -1.15 -10.30 -9.06
N ILE A 161 -0.34 -10.37 -8.02
CA ILE A 161 -0.35 -11.44 -7.02
C ILE A 161 -0.64 -10.83 -5.66
N PHE A 162 -1.77 -11.22 -5.07
CA PHE A 162 -2.14 -10.86 -3.71
C PHE A 162 -1.56 -11.86 -2.72
N THR A 163 -1.00 -11.35 -1.66
CA THR A 163 -0.43 -12.20 -0.59
C THR A 163 -0.33 -11.43 0.72
N THR A 164 -0.15 -12.14 1.81
CA THR A 164 0.10 -11.55 3.13
C THR A 164 1.57 -11.64 3.50
N LEU A 165 2.01 -10.75 4.38
CA LEU A 165 3.41 -10.69 4.82
C LEU A 165 3.87 -12.00 5.50
N GLN A 166 2.94 -12.71 6.16
CA GLN A 166 3.22 -13.96 6.88
C GLN A 166 3.65 -15.11 5.96
N LYS A 167 3.34 -15.02 4.65
CA LYS A 167 3.78 -16.03 3.66
C LYS A 167 5.25 -15.90 3.28
N PHE A 168 5.91 -14.79 3.69
CA PHE A 168 7.36 -14.61 3.58
C PHE A 168 8.03 -15.03 4.88
N GLY A 169 8.36 -16.28 5.04
CA GLY A 169 9.17 -16.78 6.16
C GLY A 169 10.66 -16.77 5.82
N GLU A 170 11.47 -17.38 6.70
CA GLU A 170 12.88 -17.62 6.40
C GLU A 170 13.03 -18.41 5.10
N VAL A 171 13.85 -17.89 4.20
CA VAL A 171 14.14 -18.52 2.90
C VAL A 171 15.63 -18.71 2.78
N ALA A 172 16.04 -19.93 2.41
CA ALA A 172 17.42 -20.21 2.09
C ALA A 172 17.88 -19.54 0.78
N GLN A 173 16.93 -19.30 -0.15
CA GLN A 173 17.18 -18.66 -1.44
C GLN A 173 16.04 -17.68 -1.78
N PRO A 174 16.34 -16.59 -2.52
CA PRO A 174 15.31 -15.68 -3.01
C PRO A 174 14.26 -16.39 -3.85
N LEU A 175 12.99 -16.00 -3.72
CA LEU A 175 11.87 -16.53 -4.49
C LEU A 175 11.99 -16.16 -5.98
N THR A 176 12.60 -15.02 -6.27
CA THR A 176 12.91 -14.59 -7.64
C THR A 176 14.09 -13.62 -7.66
N MET A 177 14.88 -13.68 -8.73
CA MET A 177 15.98 -12.73 -9.00
C MET A 177 15.59 -11.64 -10.00
N ARG A 178 14.34 -11.61 -10.42
CA ARG A 178 13.84 -10.62 -11.38
C ARG A 178 13.88 -9.21 -10.81
N ARG A 179 14.18 -8.24 -11.68
CA ARG A 179 14.27 -6.82 -11.33
C ARG A 179 12.97 -6.07 -11.54
N ASN A 180 12.11 -6.56 -12.45
CA ASN A 180 10.81 -5.99 -12.75
C ASN A 180 9.70 -6.58 -11.85
N VAL A 181 9.95 -6.63 -10.56
CA VAL A 181 8.98 -6.97 -9.53
C VAL A 181 8.74 -5.74 -8.68
N VAL A 182 7.48 -5.39 -8.49
CA VAL A 182 7.08 -4.26 -7.65
C VAL A 182 6.20 -4.77 -6.51
N VAL A 183 6.59 -4.46 -5.31
CA VAL A 183 5.83 -4.77 -4.09
C VAL A 183 5.02 -3.54 -3.70
N ILE A 184 3.71 -3.70 -3.67
CA ILE A 184 2.74 -2.69 -3.27
C ILE A 184 2.25 -3.10 -1.88
N ALA A 185 2.65 -2.36 -0.84
CA ALA A 185 2.24 -2.64 0.52
C ALA A 185 1.08 -1.73 0.92
N ASP A 186 -0.05 -2.33 1.24
CA ASP A 186 -1.16 -1.64 1.88
C ASP A 186 -0.89 -1.50 3.38
N GLU A 187 -1.45 -0.46 4.01
CA GLU A 187 -1.26 -0.11 5.40
C GLU A 187 0.22 -0.11 5.83
N ALA A 188 1.07 0.52 5.00
CA ALA A 188 2.52 0.49 5.11
C ALA A 188 3.08 1.05 6.44
N HIS A 189 2.25 1.75 7.23
CA HIS A 189 2.61 2.29 8.54
C HIS A 189 2.73 1.22 9.64
N ARG A 190 2.25 0.00 9.40
CA ARG A 190 2.21 -1.02 10.45
C ARG A 190 3.61 -1.52 10.81
N SER A 191 3.84 -1.72 12.10
CA SER A 191 5.14 -2.10 12.70
C SER A 191 5.74 -3.41 12.14
N GLN A 192 4.92 -4.28 11.56
CA GLN A 192 5.37 -5.52 10.95
C GLN A 192 6.32 -5.32 9.74
N TYR A 193 6.35 -4.12 9.15
CA TYR A 193 7.31 -3.75 8.12
C TYR A 193 8.66 -3.29 8.66
N GLY A 194 8.80 -3.16 10.01
CA GLY A 194 10.06 -2.78 10.64
C GLY A 194 11.17 -3.80 10.41
N SER A 195 12.38 -3.30 10.14
CA SER A 195 13.56 -4.14 9.86
C SER A 195 14.39 -4.50 11.10
N LYS A 196 14.02 -3.99 12.28
CA LYS A 196 14.76 -4.19 13.52
C LYS A 196 14.60 -5.63 14.03
N GLY A 197 15.73 -6.34 14.18
CA GLY A 197 15.77 -7.61 14.89
C GLY A 197 15.43 -7.39 16.38
N ARG A 198 14.55 -8.22 16.91
CA ARG A 198 14.25 -8.29 18.34
C ARG A 198 14.99 -9.49 18.90
N LEU A 199 15.73 -9.30 19.99
CA LEU A 199 16.34 -10.40 20.70
C LEU A 199 15.22 -11.22 21.37
N ASP A 200 15.11 -12.50 21.05
CA ASP A 200 14.24 -13.41 21.76
C ASP A 200 14.92 -13.78 23.07
N GLU A 201 14.39 -13.32 24.18
CA GLU A 201 14.96 -13.56 25.53
C GLU A 201 14.97 -15.02 25.92
N LYS A 202 14.13 -15.87 25.31
CA LYS A 202 14.09 -17.32 25.62
C LYS A 202 15.12 -18.10 24.84
N THR A 203 15.45 -17.72 23.63
CA THR A 203 16.36 -18.45 22.74
C THR A 203 17.70 -17.76 22.57
N GLY A 204 17.85 -16.49 22.97
CA GLY A 204 19.05 -15.69 22.78
C GLY A 204 19.35 -15.38 21.30
N GLN A 205 18.42 -15.66 20.38
CA GLN A 205 18.59 -15.43 18.96
C GLN A 205 17.88 -14.14 18.52
N TYR A 206 18.45 -13.46 17.51
CA TYR A 206 17.78 -12.34 16.88
C TYR A 206 16.67 -12.84 15.96
N VAL A 207 15.42 -12.58 16.33
CA VAL A 207 14.27 -12.79 15.46
C VAL A 207 14.08 -11.52 14.62
N PHE A 208 14.26 -11.66 13.33
CA PHE A 208 14.00 -10.57 12.39
C PHE A 208 12.53 -10.53 12.01
N GLY A 209 11.98 -9.33 11.87
CA GLY A 209 10.60 -9.16 11.42
C GLY A 209 10.40 -9.63 9.97
N TYR A 210 9.15 -9.91 9.61
CA TYR A 210 8.75 -10.37 8.27
C TYR A 210 9.23 -9.47 7.13
N ALA A 211 9.46 -8.17 7.38
CA ALA A 211 9.98 -7.24 6.39
C ALA A 211 11.39 -7.61 5.89
N LYS A 212 12.24 -8.14 6.77
CA LYS A 212 13.54 -8.65 6.36
C LYS A 212 13.39 -9.87 5.47
N HIS A 213 12.54 -10.82 5.87
CA HIS A 213 12.28 -12.02 5.09
C HIS A 213 11.69 -11.69 3.71
N LEU A 214 10.79 -10.72 3.63
CA LEU A 214 10.26 -10.19 2.38
C LEU A 214 11.38 -9.64 1.49
N ARG A 215 12.25 -8.80 2.06
CA ARG A 215 13.38 -8.21 1.32
C ARG A 215 14.37 -9.26 0.85
N ASP A 216 14.69 -10.24 1.69
CA ASP A 216 15.60 -11.33 1.37
C ASP A 216 15.00 -12.26 0.30
N SER A 217 13.67 -12.45 0.31
CA SER A 217 12.95 -13.23 -0.69
C SER A 217 12.85 -12.54 -2.04
N LEU A 218 12.81 -11.20 -2.07
CA LEU A 218 12.60 -10.37 -3.26
C LEU A 218 13.69 -9.29 -3.39
N LYS A 219 14.95 -9.71 -3.41
CA LYS A 219 16.14 -8.82 -3.33
C LYS A 219 16.19 -7.71 -4.37
N ASN A 220 15.68 -7.97 -5.56
CA ASN A 220 15.74 -7.02 -6.68
C ASN A 220 14.43 -6.27 -6.90
N ALA A 221 13.40 -6.53 -6.08
CA ALA A 221 12.10 -5.87 -6.20
C ALA A 221 12.17 -4.41 -5.77
N THR A 222 11.28 -3.61 -6.34
CA THR A 222 11.04 -2.23 -5.93
C THR A 222 9.83 -2.18 -5.00
N PHE A 223 9.90 -1.39 -3.94
CA PHE A 223 8.90 -1.34 -2.88
C PHE A 223 8.22 0.02 -2.83
N ILE A 224 6.90 0.03 -2.77
CA ILE A 224 6.07 1.23 -2.55
C ILE A 224 5.07 0.96 -1.44
N GLY A 225 4.87 1.95 -0.57
CA GLY A 225 3.92 1.87 0.53
C GLY A 225 2.70 2.75 0.30
N PHE A 226 1.52 2.27 0.71
CA PHE A 226 0.28 3.03 0.76
C PHE A 226 -0.20 3.04 2.21
N THR A 227 -0.64 4.20 2.70
CA THR A 227 -1.13 4.33 4.07
C THR A 227 -2.22 5.39 4.18
N GLY A 228 -3.16 5.18 5.08
CA GLY A 228 -4.16 6.19 5.46
C GLY A 228 -3.78 6.98 6.70
N THR A 229 -2.83 6.47 7.49
CA THR A 229 -2.50 7.03 8.79
C THR A 229 -0.98 7.00 8.98
N PRO A 230 -0.28 8.12 8.87
CA PRO A 230 1.12 8.17 9.28
C PRO A 230 1.17 8.19 10.80
N ILE A 231 1.89 7.25 11.38
CA ILE A 231 2.17 7.24 12.81
C ILE A 231 3.53 7.90 13.01
N ALA A 232 3.57 9.06 13.66
CA ALA A 232 4.78 9.88 13.81
C ALA A 232 5.99 9.12 14.40
N GLN A 233 5.75 8.12 15.27
CA GLN A 233 6.80 7.29 15.85
C GLN A 233 7.30 6.19 14.89
N GLU A 234 6.45 5.69 14.00
CA GLU A 234 6.75 4.63 13.03
C GLU A 234 7.12 5.18 11.64
N ASP A 235 6.95 6.49 11.43
CA ASP A 235 7.23 7.17 10.15
C ASP A 235 8.68 6.98 9.69
N LYS A 236 9.64 7.02 10.60
CA LYS A 236 11.05 6.76 10.27
C LYS A 236 11.28 5.35 9.76
N ASP A 237 10.60 4.36 10.33
CA ASP A 237 10.72 2.97 9.93
C ASP A 237 10.01 2.73 8.58
N THR A 238 8.85 3.35 8.35
CA THR A 238 8.14 3.30 7.06
C THR A 238 8.98 3.91 5.94
N ARG A 239 9.56 5.10 6.14
CA ARG A 239 10.45 5.74 5.16
C ARG A 239 11.76 4.99 4.96
N ALA A 240 12.28 4.34 5.98
CA ALA A 240 13.47 3.48 5.84
C ALA A 240 13.21 2.30 4.90
N VAL A 241 11.99 1.74 4.93
CA VAL A 241 11.60 0.60 4.10
C VAL A 241 11.18 1.02 2.69
N PHE A 242 10.34 2.03 2.56
CA PHE A 242 9.70 2.37 1.27
C PHE A 242 10.31 3.61 0.61
N GLY A 243 11.00 4.47 1.33
CA GLY A 243 11.49 5.76 0.86
C GLY A 243 10.64 6.94 1.33
N GLU A 244 10.93 8.12 0.80
CA GLU A 244 10.23 9.37 1.14
C GLU A 244 8.79 9.38 0.60
N TYR A 245 7.98 10.33 1.09
CA TYR A 245 6.64 10.54 0.56
C TYR A 245 6.68 11.02 -0.89
N VAL A 246 5.89 10.38 -1.74
CA VAL A 246 5.71 10.75 -3.15
C VAL A 246 4.36 11.43 -3.40
N SER A 247 3.43 11.29 -2.48
CA SER A 247 2.14 12.00 -2.48
C SER A 247 1.59 12.06 -1.07
N ILE A 248 1.03 13.21 -0.71
CA ILE A 248 0.31 13.43 0.54
C ILE A 248 -1.05 14.02 0.18
N TYR A 249 -2.09 13.44 0.73
CA TYR A 249 -3.47 13.94 0.69
C TYR A 249 -4.07 13.66 2.06
N ASP A 250 -3.94 14.64 2.94
CA ASP A 250 -4.29 14.49 4.34
C ASP A 250 -5.78 14.70 4.60
N ILE A 251 -6.17 14.68 5.87
CA ILE A 251 -7.57 14.82 6.24
C ILE A 251 -8.08 16.25 5.99
N GLN A 252 -7.21 17.25 6.08
CA GLN A 252 -7.59 18.63 5.80
C GLN A 252 -7.86 18.82 4.32
N ASP A 253 -6.97 18.34 3.46
CA ASP A 253 -7.18 18.34 2.01
C ASP A 253 -8.50 17.65 1.64
N ALA A 254 -8.79 16.51 2.26
CA ALA A 254 -9.99 15.73 1.99
C ALA A 254 -11.29 16.42 2.49
N VAL A 255 -11.21 17.19 3.57
CA VAL A 255 -12.33 18.01 4.07
C VAL A 255 -12.55 19.21 3.15
N ASP A 256 -11.49 19.89 2.75
CA ASP A 256 -11.56 21.07 1.88
C ASP A 256 -12.13 20.72 0.50
N ASP A 257 -11.82 19.52 0.00
CA ASP A 257 -12.35 18.96 -1.24
C ASP A 257 -13.78 18.38 -1.10
N GLY A 258 -14.32 18.31 0.12
CA GLY A 258 -15.61 17.65 0.37
C GLY A 258 -15.61 16.14 0.17
N ALA A 259 -14.43 15.51 0.12
CA ALA A 259 -14.26 14.06 0.03
C ALA A 259 -14.55 13.35 1.36
N THR A 260 -14.43 14.05 2.47
CA THR A 260 -14.80 13.60 3.82
C THR A 260 -15.45 14.71 4.62
N VAL A 261 -15.97 14.37 5.79
CA VAL A 261 -16.58 15.34 6.70
C VAL A 261 -15.61 15.76 7.79
N PRO A 262 -15.72 16.99 8.35
CA PRO A 262 -14.93 17.40 9.49
C PRO A 262 -15.13 16.46 10.68
N ILE A 263 -14.04 16.12 11.37
CA ILE A 263 -14.10 15.31 12.58
C ILE A 263 -14.17 16.27 13.77
N TYR A 264 -15.25 16.18 14.52
CA TYR A 264 -15.41 16.90 15.79
C TYR A 264 -15.08 15.94 16.94
N TYR A 265 -14.08 16.27 17.72
CA TYR A 265 -13.71 15.50 18.90
C TYR A 265 -14.43 16.06 20.12
N GLU A 266 -15.29 15.27 20.73
CA GLU A 266 -15.91 15.56 22.03
C GLU A 266 -15.38 14.59 23.08
N SER A 267 -14.58 15.10 24.01
CA SER A 267 -14.10 14.30 25.15
C SER A 267 -15.20 14.21 26.19
N ARG A 268 -15.81 13.06 26.33
CA ARG A 268 -16.75 12.77 27.42
C ARG A 268 -16.07 11.82 28.40
N LEU A 269 -15.84 12.31 29.63
CA LEU A 269 -15.49 11.44 30.74
C LEU A 269 -16.77 10.70 31.17
N ALA A 270 -16.89 9.43 30.83
CA ALA A 270 -17.86 8.58 31.48
C ALA A 270 -17.39 8.39 32.93
N ARG A 271 -18.12 8.97 33.88
CA ARG A 271 -17.98 8.58 35.29
C ARG A 271 -18.62 7.20 35.40
N ILE A 272 -17.80 6.19 35.42
CA ILE A 272 -18.23 4.85 35.84
C ILE A 272 -18.17 4.91 37.35
N GLU A 273 -19.29 5.16 37.99
CA GLU A 273 -19.45 4.97 39.42
C GLU A 273 -19.78 3.50 39.65
N LEU A 274 -18.89 2.78 40.26
CA LEU A 274 -19.16 1.41 40.73
C LEU A 274 -20.14 1.53 41.90
N ASP A 275 -21.23 0.77 41.85
CA ASP A 275 -22.15 0.68 42.97
C ASP A 275 -21.38 0.19 44.19
N GLU A 276 -21.48 0.95 45.27
CA GLU A 276 -20.77 0.66 46.52
C GLU A 276 -21.13 -0.74 47.08
N GLU A 277 -22.32 -1.23 46.78
CA GLU A 277 -22.78 -2.58 47.16
C GLU A 277 -22.17 -3.70 46.30
N GLU A 278 -21.68 -3.38 45.07
CA GLU A 278 -21.05 -4.34 44.17
C GLU A 278 -19.50 -4.43 44.35
N LYS A 279 -18.87 -3.40 44.93
CA LYS A 279 -17.42 -3.37 45.17
C LYS A 279 -16.90 -4.62 45.91
N PRO A 280 -17.52 -5.04 47.05
CA PRO A 280 -17.03 -6.22 47.78
C PRO A 280 -17.09 -7.52 47.01
N LYS A 281 -18.02 -7.63 46.03
CA LYS A 281 -18.18 -8.83 45.20
C LYS A 281 -17.10 -8.91 44.12
N ILE A 282 -16.75 -7.78 43.53
CA ILE A 282 -15.72 -7.70 42.48
C ILE A 282 -14.34 -7.98 43.06
N ASP A 283 -14.05 -7.44 44.25
CA ASP A 283 -12.76 -7.70 44.93
C ASP A 283 -12.59 -9.18 45.27
N ALA A 284 -13.67 -9.88 45.71
CA ALA A 284 -13.63 -11.31 46.00
C ALA A 284 -13.46 -12.18 44.71
N GLU A 285 -14.10 -11.80 43.58
CA GLU A 285 -13.93 -12.49 42.30
C GLU A 285 -12.53 -12.27 41.69
N VAL A 286 -11.93 -11.09 41.87
CA VAL A 286 -10.57 -10.80 41.42
C VAL A 286 -9.55 -11.56 42.24
N ASP A 287 -9.72 -11.67 43.57
CA ASP A 287 -8.84 -12.44 44.45
C ASP A 287 -8.88 -13.93 44.13
N GLU A 288 -10.07 -14.51 43.84
CA GLU A 288 -10.21 -15.92 43.39
C GLU A 288 -9.50 -16.17 42.05
N LEU A 289 -9.54 -15.22 41.12
CA LEU A 289 -8.90 -15.35 39.79
C LEU A 289 -7.38 -15.13 39.81
N THR A 290 -6.84 -14.52 40.88
CA THR A 290 -5.40 -14.26 41.02
C THR A 290 -4.69 -15.27 41.90
N GLU A 291 -5.39 -16.13 42.63
CA GLU A 291 -4.81 -17.24 43.45
C GLU A 291 -4.63 -18.56 42.70
N GLU A 292 -5.04 -18.69 41.42
CA GLU A 292 -4.70 -19.78 40.49
C GLU A 292 -3.48 -19.42 39.61
#